data_9add9b05ce8b3f67240a870e393feb9e
#
_entry.id   9add9b05ce8b3f67240a870e393feb9e
#
_cell.length_a   1.000
_cell.length_b   1.000
_cell.length_c   1.000
_cell.angle_alpha   90.00
_cell.angle_beta   90.00
_cell.angle_gamma   90.00
#
_symmetry.space_group_name_H-M   'P 1'
#
loop_
_entity.id
_entity.type
_entity.pdbx_description
1 polymer ?
#
loop_
_entity_poly.entity_id
_entity_poly.type
_entity_poly.pdbx_seq_one_letter_code
_entity_poly.pdbx_strand_id
1 'polypeptide(L)'
;QAIILGVFPRTLHSFATAIWGMGVVCGPIIGPTVGGYISEAYSWRWVFYIIAPFSLLAFWGAWLYIRDTSRDDSARLDWTGFISLSIALTALQLFLDRGNRLDWFESNEVVLEAAIAAIFFYIFTAHILTTKTPYLNPGLLKDRNYLLGALLVFLYGMLNFTPIVLYPSMLQDLRGYPESIIGLLLAARGFGALAGNFLVLWISRNDPRVGLAIGFLAQAISCWILANFDINMTTYGVAWASALQGFGVGVTWVPLTVMMFSNIDPKYIPEGTAVLHLLRNIGSSIYISLTVTVVIRSTTQNYMELSNFINPFNERFSFKGLIGFWEPETFSGLMGLSGEIERQAAMIGYINAFYLLALTGFIALPLIFFVDNKKNRT
;
A
#
# COMPACT_ATOMS: atom_id res chain seq x y z
N GLN A 1 -12.13 15.75 7.04
CA GLN A 1 -11.63 16.15 8.37
C GLN A 1 -11.62 17.66 8.55
N ALA A 2 -11.09 18.44 7.61
CA ALA A 2 -11.07 19.91 7.68
C ALA A 2 -12.48 20.51 7.89
N ILE A 3 -13.48 20.02 7.14
CA ILE A 3 -14.87 20.45 7.27
C ILE A 3 -15.40 20.17 8.69
N ILE A 4 -15.13 18.99 9.24
CA ILE A 4 -15.55 18.62 10.60
C ILE A 4 -14.97 19.59 11.62
N LEU A 5 -13.68 19.89 11.54
CA LEU A 5 -13.01 20.82 12.44
C LEU A 5 -13.49 22.27 12.26
N GLY A 6 -14.01 22.64 11.08
CA GLY A 6 -14.58 23.95 10.83
C GLY A 6 -16.02 24.12 11.31
N VAL A 7 -16.81 23.05 11.32
CA VAL A 7 -18.25 23.09 11.67
C VAL A 7 -18.50 22.87 13.16
N PHE A 8 -17.74 21.97 13.80
CA PHE A 8 -17.94 21.65 15.22
C PHE A 8 -17.16 22.59 16.13
N PRO A 9 -17.73 22.97 17.30
CA PRO A 9 -17.02 23.76 18.31
C PRO A 9 -15.82 22.98 18.86
N ARG A 10 -14.79 23.70 19.30
CA ARG A 10 -13.51 23.10 19.78
C ARG A 10 -13.69 22.05 20.87
N THR A 11 -14.72 22.18 21.70
CA THR A 11 -15.07 21.20 22.76
C THR A 11 -15.51 19.84 22.21
N LEU A 12 -16.04 19.79 21.00
CA LEU A 12 -16.53 18.56 20.33
C LEU A 12 -15.58 18.02 19.26
N HIS A 13 -14.44 18.68 19.00
CA HIS A 13 -13.48 18.25 17.99
C HIS A 13 -13.01 16.81 18.20
N SER A 14 -12.68 16.42 19.44
CA SER A 14 -12.25 15.06 19.75
C SER A 14 -13.33 14.02 19.43
N PHE A 15 -14.58 14.32 19.78
CA PHE A 15 -15.72 13.41 19.51
C PHE A 15 -16.03 13.30 18.03
N ALA A 16 -16.08 14.42 17.31
CA ALA A 16 -16.34 14.45 15.87
C ALA A 16 -15.22 13.75 15.06
N THR A 17 -13.96 13.95 15.46
CA THR A 17 -12.81 13.27 14.85
C THR A 17 -12.82 11.77 15.14
N ALA A 18 -13.27 11.35 16.34
CA ALA A 18 -13.39 9.93 16.68
C ALA A 18 -14.45 9.24 15.83
N ILE A 19 -15.63 9.84 15.61
CA ILE A 19 -16.68 9.29 14.72
C ILE A 19 -16.16 9.19 13.28
N TRP A 20 -15.51 10.24 12.79
CA TRP A 20 -14.90 10.20 11.46
C TRP A 20 -13.86 9.08 11.34
N GLY A 21 -12.99 8.94 12.34
CA GLY A 21 -11.97 7.89 12.40
C GLY A 21 -12.56 6.49 12.40
N MET A 22 -13.67 6.25 13.12
CA MET A 22 -14.38 4.97 13.06
C MET A 22 -14.87 4.65 11.64
N GLY A 23 -15.45 5.63 10.93
CA GLY A 23 -15.88 5.45 9.53
C GLY A 23 -14.72 5.08 8.59
N VAL A 24 -13.58 5.75 8.75
CA VAL A 24 -12.35 5.47 7.95
C VAL A 24 -11.83 4.06 8.18
N VAL A 25 -11.92 3.53 9.39
CA VAL A 25 -11.43 2.18 9.73
C VAL A 25 -12.44 1.09 9.36
N CYS A 26 -13.74 1.36 9.42
CA CYS A 26 -14.77 0.40 9.00
C CYS A 26 -14.69 0.04 7.51
N GLY A 27 -14.32 0.99 6.64
CA GLY A 27 -14.20 0.77 5.21
C GLY A 27 -13.28 -0.42 4.84
N PRO A 28 -12.02 -0.43 5.27
CA PRO A 28 -11.09 -1.54 5.02
C PRO A 28 -11.48 -2.89 5.61
N ILE A 29 -12.39 -2.92 6.59
CA ILE A 29 -12.91 -4.18 7.17
C ILE A 29 -14.05 -4.71 6.34
N ILE A 30 -15.06 -3.87 6.11
CA ILE A 30 -16.31 -4.25 5.44
C ILE A 30 -16.10 -4.40 3.93
N GLY A 31 -15.29 -3.52 3.33
CA GLY A 31 -15.08 -3.46 1.89
C GLY A 31 -14.65 -4.80 1.26
N PRO A 32 -13.53 -5.39 1.66
CA PRO A 32 -13.08 -6.66 1.10
C PRO A 32 -14.04 -7.82 1.35
N THR A 33 -14.66 -7.88 2.55
CA THR A 33 -15.60 -8.96 2.90
C THR A 33 -16.85 -8.89 2.06
N VAL A 34 -17.49 -7.72 2.01
CA VAL A 34 -18.73 -7.50 1.25
C VAL A 34 -18.44 -7.53 -0.26
N GLY A 35 -17.32 -6.92 -0.67
CA GLY A 35 -16.89 -6.91 -2.07
C GLY A 35 -16.59 -8.32 -2.60
N GLY A 36 -15.85 -9.13 -1.83
CA GLY A 36 -15.57 -10.53 -2.21
C GLY A 36 -16.84 -11.38 -2.30
N TYR A 37 -17.75 -11.28 -1.33
CA TYR A 37 -19.01 -11.99 -1.38
C TYR A 37 -19.88 -11.57 -2.58
N ILE A 38 -20.01 -10.28 -2.84
CA ILE A 38 -20.83 -9.75 -3.95
C ILE A 38 -20.22 -10.13 -5.30
N SER A 39 -18.89 -10.05 -5.44
CA SER A 39 -18.19 -10.41 -6.67
C SER A 39 -18.41 -11.88 -7.03
N GLU A 40 -18.34 -12.77 -6.03
CA GLU A 40 -18.56 -14.22 -6.21
C GLU A 40 -20.03 -14.57 -6.43
N ALA A 41 -20.95 -14.02 -5.61
CA ALA A 41 -22.38 -14.39 -5.65
C ALA A 41 -23.13 -13.81 -6.85
N TYR A 42 -22.72 -12.64 -7.35
CA TYR A 42 -23.41 -11.94 -8.44
C TYR A 42 -22.47 -11.64 -9.61
N SER A 43 -21.64 -10.61 -9.48
CA SER A 43 -20.65 -10.20 -10.46
C SER A 43 -19.77 -9.08 -9.87
N TRP A 44 -18.52 -8.99 -10.30
CA TRP A 44 -17.61 -7.90 -9.92
C TRP A 44 -18.18 -6.49 -10.18
N ARG A 45 -19.08 -6.34 -11.17
CA ARG A 45 -19.74 -5.06 -11.49
C ARG A 45 -20.62 -4.55 -10.35
N TRP A 46 -21.22 -5.42 -9.57
CA TRP A 46 -22.08 -5.05 -8.44
C TRP A 46 -21.29 -4.38 -7.31
N VAL A 47 -19.99 -4.67 -7.18
CA VAL A 47 -19.12 -3.99 -6.22
C VAL A 47 -19.10 -2.48 -6.49
N PHE A 48 -19.14 -2.06 -7.75
CA PHE A 48 -19.23 -0.64 -8.12
C PHE A 48 -20.63 -0.07 -7.94
N TYR A 49 -21.66 -0.85 -8.26
CA TYR A 49 -23.06 -0.37 -8.13
C TYR A 49 -23.46 -0.16 -6.67
N ILE A 50 -22.97 -0.96 -5.74
CA ILE A 50 -23.28 -0.78 -4.31
C ILE A 50 -22.74 0.54 -3.75
N ILE A 51 -21.65 1.08 -4.32
CA ILE A 51 -21.08 2.36 -3.89
C ILE A 51 -21.96 3.53 -4.31
N ALA A 52 -22.68 3.43 -5.42
CA ALA A 52 -23.49 4.51 -5.97
C ALA A 52 -24.55 5.08 -4.99
N PRO A 53 -25.40 4.26 -4.32
CA PRO A 53 -26.37 4.79 -3.37
C PRO A 53 -25.72 5.47 -2.16
N PHE A 54 -24.60 4.94 -1.65
CA PHE A 54 -23.85 5.59 -0.55
C PHE A 54 -23.24 6.92 -0.99
N SER A 55 -22.71 6.99 -2.22
CA SER A 55 -22.18 8.23 -2.78
C SER A 55 -23.26 9.28 -2.98
N LEU A 56 -24.45 8.87 -3.44
CA LEU A 56 -25.61 9.77 -3.55
C LEU A 56 -26.06 10.28 -2.18
N LEU A 57 -26.16 9.41 -1.18
CA LEU A 57 -26.48 9.81 0.19
C LEU A 57 -25.46 10.79 0.77
N ALA A 58 -24.15 10.53 0.54
CA ALA A 58 -23.09 11.43 0.97
C ALA A 58 -23.17 12.79 0.25
N PHE A 59 -23.44 12.80 -1.05
CA PHE A 59 -23.64 14.02 -1.83
C PHE A 59 -24.82 14.85 -1.31
N TRP A 60 -25.98 14.21 -1.11
CA TRP A 60 -27.17 14.89 -0.58
C TRP A 60 -26.94 15.41 0.85
N GLY A 61 -26.31 14.60 1.70
CA GLY A 61 -25.93 15.02 3.04
C GLY A 61 -24.98 16.22 3.03
N ALA A 62 -23.96 16.19 2.20
CA ALA A 62 -23.04 17.30 2.05
C ALA A 62 -23.77 18.56 1.56
N TRP A 63 -24.63 18.45 0.55
CA TRP A 63 -25.37 19.58 -0.01
C TRP A 63 -26.36 20.20 0.99
N LEU A 64 -27.01 19.38 1.83
CA LEU A 64 -28.01 19.86 2.81
C LEU A 64 -27.36 20.48 4.05
N TYR A 65 -26.24 19.95 4.53
CA TYR A 65 -25.69 20.29 5.84
C TYR A 65 -24.42 21.14 5.78
N ILE A 66 -23.63 21.08 4.69
CA ILE A 66 -22.41 21.88 4.58
C ILE A 66 -22.78 23.27 4.06
N ARG A 67 -22.54 24.27 4.88
CA ARG A 67 -22.70 25.70 4.49
C ARG A 67 -21.37 26.21 3.93
N ASP A 68 -21.46 27.07 2.90
CA ASP A 68 -20.30 27.78 2.40
C ASP A 68 -19.69 28.65 3.50
N THR A 69 -18.43 28.44 3.76
CA THR A 69 -17.62 29.33 4.60
C THR A 69 -17.12 30.51 3.75
N SER A 70 -16.80 31.63 4.43
CA SER A 70 -16.27 32.83 3.76
C SER A 70 -15.10 32.46 2.85
N ARG A 71 -15.24 32.75 1.57
CA ARG A 71 -14.23 32.50 0.54
C ARG A 71 -13.08 33.47 0.75
N ASP A 72 -11.86 32.93 0.86
CA ASP A 72 -10.66 33.78 0.82
C ASP A 72 -10.32 34.07 -0.64
N ASP A 73 -10.79 35.21 -1.13
CA ASP A 73 -10.57 35.65 -2.53
C ASP A 73 -9.10 36.01 -2.81
N SER A 74 -8.24 36.06 -1.79
CA SER A 74 -6.80 36.33 -1.92
C SER A 74 -5.99 35.08 -2.28
N ALA A 75 -6.56 33.88 -2.06
CA ALA A 75 -5.89 32.61 -2.34
C ALA A 75 -5.88 32.32 -3.84
N ARG A 76 -4.72 32.48 -4.49
CA ARG A 76 -4.54 32.13 -5.90
C ARG A 76 -3.95 30.73 -6.00
N LEU A 77 -4.62 29.86 -6.78
CA LEU A 77 -4.11 28.54 -7.10
C LEU A 77 -2.91 28.66 -8.04
N ASP A 78 -1.80 28.03 -7.71
CA ASP A 78 -0.66 27.87 -8.61
C ASP A 78 -0.96 26.80 -9.66
N TRP A 79 -1.59 27.23 -10.76
CA TRP A 79 -1.96 26.33 -11.86
C TRP A 79 -0.76 25.65 -12.50
N THR A 80 0.36 26.33 -12.62
CA THR A 80 1.58 25.80 -13.24
C THR A 80 2.15 24.67 -12.38
N GLY A 81 2.27 24.89 -11.08
CA GLY A 81 2.70 23.86 -10.13
C GLY A 81 1.73 22.67 -10.09
N PHE A 82 0.42 22.93 -10.03
CA PHE A 82 -0.59 21.88 -10.00
C PHE A 82 -0.61 21.02 -11.26
N ILE A 83 -0.65 21.63 -12.44
CA ILE A 83 -0.73 20.91 -13.73
C ILE A 83 0.57 20.13 -13.99
N SER A 84 1.74 20.74 -13.76
CA SER A 84 3.01 20.05 -13.96
C SER A 84 3.17 18.84 -13.06
N LEU A 85 2.81 18.95 -11.78
CA LEU A 85 2.82 17.82 -10.86
C LEU A 85 1.82 16.73 -11.27
N SER A 86 0.61 17.13 -11.67
CA SER A 86 -0.43 16.18 -12.09
C SER A 86 0.00 15.37 -13.32
N ILE A 87 0.57 16.02 -14.33
CA ILE A 87 1.09 15.33 -15.53
C ILE A 87 2.26 14.42 -15.16
N ALA A 88 3.20 14.91 -14.34
CA ALA A 88 4.35 14.13 -13.90
C ALA A 88 3.93 12.84 -13.18
N LEU A 89 2.98 12.93 -12.25
CA LEU A 89 2.47 11.79 -11.50
C LEU A 89 1.67 10.82 -12.37
N THR A 90 0.84 11.35 -13.28
CA THR A 90 0.08 10.50 -14.20
C THR A 90 1.02 9.72 -15.12
N ALA A 91 2.02 10.39 -15.70
CA ALA A 91 3.00 9.74 -16.56
C ALA A 91 3.85 8.71 -15.77
N LEU A 92 4.26 9.03 -14.53
CA LEU A 92 4.96 8.10 -13.66
C LEU A 92 4.10 6.86 -13.36
N GLN A 93 2.81 7.04 -13.06
CA GLN A 93 1.89 5.95 -12.78
C GLN A 93 1.73 5.03 -14.00
N LEU A 94 1.52 5.61 -15.19
CA LEU A 94 1.42 4.83 -16.44
C LEU A 94 2.71 4.04 -16.71
N PHE A 95 3.86 4.68 -16.57
CA PHE A 95 5.18 4.04 -16.68
C PHE A 95 5.31 2.82 -15.75
N LEU A 96 4.90 2.96 -14.48
CA LEU A 96 4.98 1.90 -13.49
C LEU A 96 3.98 0.76 -13.77
N ASP A 97 2.75 1.09 -14.16
CA ASP A 97 1.68 0.11 -14.38
C ASP A 97 1.91 -0.71 -15.66
N ARG A 98 2.46 -0.08 -16.70
CA ARG A 98 2.64 -0.72 -18.01
C ARG A 98 4.02 -1.33 -18.20
N GLY A 99 5.01 -0.91 -17.42
CA GLY A 99 6.40 -1.32 -17.57
C GLY A 99 6.58 -2.84 -17.66
N ASN A 100 5.98 -3.59 -16.75
CA ASN A 100 6.09 -5.05 -16.75
C ASN A 100 5.45 -5.72 -17.98
N ARG A 101 4.35 -5.17 -18.49
CA ARG A 101 3.63 -5.76 -19.62
C ARG A 101 4.28 -5.45 -20.97
N LEU A 102 5.02 -4.34 -21.05
CA LEU A 102 5.60 -3.81 -22.28
C LEU A 102 7.14 -3.88 -22.26
N ASP A 103 7.71 -4.72 -21.41
CA ASP A 103 9.16 -4.93 -21.27
C ASP A 103 9.96 -3.66 -21.01
N TRP A 104 9.39 -2.75 -20.21
CA TRP A 104 10.04 -1.53 -19.72
C TRP A 104 10.61 -0.67 -20.86
N PHE A 105 11.90 -0.41 -20.85
CA PHE A 105 12.57 0.48 -21.80
C PHE A 105 12.71 -0.10 -23.23
N GLU A 106 12.27 -1.30 -23.50
CA GLU A 106 12.19 -1.85 -24.86
C GLU A 106 10.96 -1.31 -25.62
N SER A 107 9.95 -0.81 -24.90
CA SER A 107 8.77 -0.17 -25.49
C SER A 107 8.94 1.34 -25.62
N ASN A 108 8.73 1.87 -26.83
CA ASN A 108 8.73 3.30 -27.08
C ASN A 108 7.65 4.06 -26.28
N GLU A 109 6.51 3.40 -25.99
CA GLU A 109 5.42 3.96 -25.19
C GLU A 109 5.89 4.23 -23.75
N VAL A 110 6.53 3.23 -23.14
CA VAL A 110 7.06 3.31 -21.76
C VAL A 110 8.20 4.34 -21.66
N VAL A 111 9.07 4.38 -22.68
CA VAL A 111 10.13 5.41 -22.76
C VAL A 111 9.54 6.81 -22.84
N LEU A 112 8.46 7.01 -23.62
CA LEU A 112 7.77 8.30 -23.72
C LEU A 112 7.14 8.70 -22.38
N GLU A 113 6.46 7.76 -21.69
CA GLU A 113 5.87 7.99 -20.37
C GLU A 113 6.94 8.38 -19.34
N ALA A 114 8.09 7.69 -19.33
CA ALA A 114 9.23 8.03 -18.47
C ALA A 114 9.80 9.41 -18.78
N ALA A 115 9.93 9.76 -20.07
CA ALA A 115 10.42 11.06 -20.49
C ALA A 115 9.45 12.19 -20.09
N ILE A 116 8.15 12.01 -20.29
CA ILE A 116 7.11 12.96 -19.85
C ILE A 116 7.17 13.15 -18.33
N ALA A 117 7.23 12.06 -17.57
CA ALA A 117 7.35 12.12 -16.12
C ALA A 117 8.58 12.93 -15.69
N ALA A 118 9.76 12.63 -16.24
CA ALA A 118 11.02 13.32 -15.91
C ALA A 118 10.96 14.82 -16.26
N ILE A 119 10.47 15.18 -17.45
CA ILE A 119 10.36 16.58 -17.91
C ILE A 119 9.42 17.37 -17.00
N PHE A 120 8.23 16.81 -16.69
CA PHE A 120 7.26 17.54 -15.88
C PHE A 120 7.63 17.57 -14.38
N PHE A 121 8.35 16.58 -13.84
CA PHE A 121 8.98 16.70 -12.52
C PHE A 121 10.05 17.77 -12.48
N TYR A 122 10.86 17.90 -13.54
CA TYR A 122 11.84 18.99 -13.65
C TYR A 122 11.16 20.36 -13.69
N ILE A 123 10.14 20.53 -14.53
CA ILE A 123 9.36 21.78 -14.62
C ILE A 123 8.75 22.12 -13.25
N PHE A 124 8.12 21.15 -12.60
CA PHE A 124 7.53 21.31 -11.27
C PHE A 124 8.57 21.77 -10.24
N THR A 125 9.71 21.09 -10.19
CA THR A 125 10.79 21.41 -9.23
C THR A 125 11.38 22.79 -9.49
N ALA A 126 11.66 23.12 -10.75
CA ALA A 126 12.15 24.44 -11.14
C ALA A 126 11.14 25.55 -10.79
N HIS A 127 9.85 25.32 -11.05
CA HIS A 127 8.78 26.25 -10.75
C HIS A 127 8.64 26.51 -9.24
N ILE A 128 8.61 25.44 -8.41
CA ILE A 128 8.52 25.56 -6.94
C ILE A 128 9.69 26.36 -6.34
N LEU A 129 10.90 26.18 -6.89
CA LEU A 129 12.09 26.87 -6.37
C LEU A 129 12.15 28.35 -6.79
N THR A 130 11.45 28.75 -7.84
CA THR A 130 11.49 30.12 -8.40
C THR A 130 10.27 30.96 -8.06
N THR A 131 9.13 30.34 -7.77
CA THR A 131 7.85 31.03 -7.54
C THR A 131 7.74 31.53 -6.09
N LYS A 132 7.15 32.73 -5.90
CA LYS A 132 6.95 33.34 -4.57
C LYS A 132 5.83 32.68 -3.77
N THR A 133 4.83 32.15 -4.43
CA THR A 133 3.68 31.43 -3.83
C THR A 133 3.54 30.07 -4.48
N PRO A 134 4.44 29.13 -4.18
CA PRO A 134 4.42 27.81 -4.79
C PRO A 134 3.25 26.98 -4.31
N TYR A 135 2.80 26.02 -5.14
CA TYR A 135 1.76 25.03 -4.77
C TYR A 135 2.15 24.19 -3.55
N LEU A 136 3.44 23.86 -3.43
CA LEU A 136 4.02 23.20 -2.27
C LEU A 136 5.23 24.01 -1.79
N ASN A 137 5.26 24.35 -0.52
CA ASN A 137 6.34 25.15 0.06
C ASN A 137 7.59 24.29 0.31
N PRO A 138 8.70 24.49 -0.44
CA PRO A 138 9.93 23.73 -0.22
C PRO A 138 10.57 24.00 1.15
N GLY A 139 10.15 25.07 1.84
CA GLY A 139 10.57 25.38 3.20
C GLY A 139 10.20 24.30 4.22
N LEU A 140 9.14 23.52 3.97
CA LEU A 140 8.73 22.39 4.81
C LEU A 140 9.84 21.32 4.89
N LEU A 141 10.56 21.08 3.80
CA LEU A 141 11.64 20.08 3.74
C LEU A 141 12.90 20.50 4.51
N LYS A 142 13.00 21.77 4.98
CA LYS A 142 14.11 22.24 5.81
C LYS A 142 13.98 21.79 7.26
N ASP A 143 12.74 21.49 7.72
CA ASP A 143 12.55 20.91 9.04
C ASP A 143 12.94 19.43 9.05
N ARG A 144 13.83 19.06 9.98
CA ARG A 144 14.38 17.71 10.07
C ARG A 144 13.29 16.67 10.38
N ASN A 145 12.36 16.98 11.27
CA ASN A 145 11.28 16.06 11.62
C ASN A 145 10.32 15.86 10.45
N TYR A 146 10.04 16.93 9.71
CA TYR A 146 9.21 16.86 8.52
C TYR A 146 9.86 16.02 7.42
N LEU A 147 11.14 16.23 7.14
CA LEU A 147 11.88 15.47 6.13
C LEU A 147 11.97 13.98 6.47
N LEU A 148 12.31 13.65 7.72
CA LEU A 148 12.35 12.26 8.18
C LEU A 148 10.95 11.63 8.22
N GLY A 149 9.94 12.40 8.63
CA GLY A 149 8.55 12.01 8.57
C GLY A 149 8.10 11.73 7.13
N ALA A 150 8.47 12.56 6.17
CA ALA A 150 8.19 12.39 4.75
C ALA A 150 8.79 11.07 4.20
N LEU A 151 10.04 10.77 4.57
CA LEU A 151 10.68 9.50 4.21
C LEU A 151 9.97 8.30 4.85
N LEU A 152 9.62 8.40 6.13
CA LEU A 152 8.89 7.32 6.81
C LEU A 152 7.46 7.14 6.25
N VAL A 153 6.78 8.22 5.84
CA VAL A 153 5.47 8.15 5.16
C VAL A 153 5.58 7.45 3.81
N PHE A 154 6.65 7.71 3.06
CA PHE A 154 6.92 7.04 1.80
C PHE A 154 7.11 5.52 2.01
N LEU A 155 7.94 5.12 2.99
CA LEU A 155 8.12 3.71 3.38
C LEU A 155 6.82 3.08 3.92
N TYR A 156 6.06 3.83 4.70
CA TYR A 156 4.74 3.39 5.16
C TYR A 156 3.78 3.12 4.00
N GLY A 157 3.77 3.98 2.97
CA GLY A 157 3.00 3.76 1.76
C GLY A 157 3.37 2.45 1.06
N MET A 158 4.67 2.17 0.94
CA MET A 158 5.18 0.92 0.40
C MET A 158 4.65 -0.31 1.16
N LEU A 159 4.76 -0.30 2.47
CA LEU A 159 4.40 -1.43 3.32
C LEU A 159 2.88 -1.59 3.52
N ASN A 160 2.12 -0.50 3.45
CA ASN A 160 0.69 -0.54 3.70
C ASN A 160 -0.09 -1.07 2.49
N PHE A 161 0.16 -0.56 1.28
CA PHE A 161 -0.69 -0.86 0.13
C PHE A 161 -0.24 -2.07 -0.67
N THR A 162 1.04 -2.37 -0.71
CA THR A 162 1.57 -3.50 -1.49
C THR A 162 0.99 -4.86 -1.07
N PRO A 163 0.88 -5.21 0.22
CA PRO A 163 0.26 -6.46 0.63
C PRO A 163 -1.21 -6.59 0.21
N ILE A 164 -1.95 -5.47 0.10
CA ILE A 164 -3.36 -5.48 -0.35
C ILE A 164 -3.47 -6.00 -1.79
N VAL A 165 -2.45 -5.78 -2.61
CA VAL A 165 -2.39 -6.27 -3.99
C VAL A 165 -1.85 -7.70 -4.05
N LEU A 166 -0.77 -7.99 -3.29
CA LEU A 166 -0.11 -9.30 -3.35
C LEU A 166 -0.93 -10.44 -2.72
N TYR A 167 -1.63 -10.18 -1.60
CA TYR A 167 -2.40 -11.24 -0.92
C TYR A 167 -3.49 -11.87 -1.80
N PRO A 168 -4.41 -11.09 -2.42
CA PRO A 168 -5.43 -11.69 -3.26
C PRO A 168 -4.85 -12.49 -4.41
N SER A 169 -3.87 -11.93 -5.14
CA SER A 169 -3.23 -12.61 -6.25
C SER A 169 -2.58 -13.92 -5.83
N MET A 170 -1.78 -13.90 -4.75
CA MET A 170 -1.15 -15.10 -4.21
C MET A 170 -2.17 -16.19 -3.84
N LEU A 171 -3.25 -15.82 -3.15
CA LEU A 171 -4.25 -16.79 -2.70
C LEU A 171 -5.08 -17.35 -3.85
N GLN A 172 -5.39 -16.53 -4.85
CA GLN A 172 -6.13 -16.93 -6.04
C GLN A 172 -5.27 -17.80 -6.95
N ASP A 173 -4.06 -17.35 -7.29
CA ASP A 173 -3.18 -18.03 -8.25
C ASP A 173 -2.65 -19.37 -7.72
N LEU A 174 -2.27 -19.43 -6.43
CA LEU A 174 -1.63 -20.60 -5.85
C LEU A 174 -2.61 -21.60 -5.23
N ARG A 175 -3.72 -21.12 -4.68
CA ARG A 175 -4.67 -21.96 -3.92
C ARG A 175 -6.06 -22.02 -4.54
N GLY A 176 -6.35 -21.19 -5.55
CA GLY A 176 -7.67 -21.11 -6.16
C GLY A 176 -8.76 -20.71 -5.16
N TYR A 177 -8.43 -19.93 -4.13
CA TYR A 177 -9.44 -19.50 -3.16
C TYR A 177 -10.47 -18.59 -3.80
N PRO A 178 -11.76 -18.79 -3.50
CA PRO A 178 -12.82 -17.91 -3.96
C PRO A 178 -12.69 -16.50 -3.34
N GLU A 179 -13.23 -15.51 -4.04
CA GLU A 179 -13.12 -14.10 -3.64
C GLU A 179 -13.71 -13.81 -2.25
N SER A 180 -14.74 -14.55 -1.84
CA SER A 180 -15.33 -14.45 -0.51
C SER A 180 -14.37 -14.81 0.62
N ILE A 181 -13.60 -15.89 0.43
CA ILE A 181 -12.58 -16.31 1.42
C ILE A 181 -11.43 -15.31 1.45
N ILE A 182 -10.98 -14.85 0.28
CA ILE A 182 -9.94 -13.82 0.18
C ILE A 182 -10.39 -12.54 0.89
N GLY A 183 -11.63 -12.11 0.67
CA GLY A 183 -12.22 -10.96 1.34
C GLY A 183 -12.25 -11.09 2.87
N LEU A 184 -12.59 -12.27 3.38
CA LEU A 184 -12.58 -12.56 4.82
C LEU A 184 -11.17 -12.51 5.42
N LEU A 185 -10.17 -13.04 4.71
CA LEU A 185 -8.78 -13.00 5.14
C LEU A 185 -8.23 -11.56 5.16
N LEU A 186 -8.63 -10.73 4.20
CA LEU A 186 -8.32 -9.30 4.20
C LEU A 186 -9.03 -8.54 5.31
N ALA A 187 -10.25 -8.95 5.71
CA ALA A 187 -10.93 -8.36 6.86
C ALA A 187 -10.15 -8.55 8.16
N ALA A 188 -9.43 -9.68 8.32
CA ALA A 188 -8.57 -9.90 9.48
C ALA A 188 -7.52 -8.77 9.62
N ARG A 189 -6.98 -8.27 8.49
CA ARG A 189 -6.10 -7.10 8.46
C ARG A 189 -6.79 -5.85 9.00
N GLY A 190 -8.04 -5.63 8.63
CA GLY A 190 -8.85 -4.52 9.12
C GLY A 190 -9.06 -4.57 10.63
N PHE A 191 -9.36 -5.74 11.18
CA PHE A 191 -9.46 -5.93 12.64
C PHE A 191 -8.13 -5.68 13.35
N GLY A 192 -7.00 -6.12 12.76
CA GLY A 192 -5.67 -5.79 13.24
C GLY A 192 -5.44 -4.27 13.28
N ALA A 193 -5.79 -3.55 12.22
CA ALA A 193 -5.65 -2.10 12.15
C ALA A 193 -6.51 -1.37 13.20
N LEU A 194 -7.74 -1.84 13.46
CA LEU A 194 -8.56 -1.34 14.56
C LEU A 194 -7.85 -1.50 15.90
N ALA A 195 -7.40 -2.70 16.21
CA ALA A 195 -6.69 -2.98 17.47
C ALA A 195 -5.45 -2.08 17.60
N GLY A 196 -4.68 -1.90 16.52
CA GLY A 196 -3.54 -1.00 16.47
C GLY A 196 -3.91 0.45 16.75
N ASN A 197 -4.98 0.96 16.14
CA ASN A 197 -5.45 2.32 16.34
C ASN A 197 -5.93 2.59 17.78
N PHE A 198 -6.53 1.60 18.45
CA PHE A 198 -6.89 1.74 19.86
C PHE A 198 -5.65 1.72 20.78
N LEU A 199 -4.76 0.78 20.52
CA LEU A 199 -3.58 0.57 21.38
C LEU A 199 -2.52 1.65 21.20
N VAL A 200 -2.45 2.32 20.05
CA VAL A 200 -1.46 3.37 19.79
C VAL A 200 -1.52 4.51 20.79
N LEU A 201 -2.71 4.85 21.29
CA LEU A 201 -2.89 5.91 22.28
C LEU A 201 -2.17 5.61 23.60
N TRP A 202 -2.04 4.33 23.94
CA TRP A 202 -1.36 3.87 25.14
C TRP A 202 0.14 3.64 24.87
N ILE A 203 0.47 3.02 23.74
CA ILE A 203 1.83 2.72 23.33
C ILE A 203 2.64 4.00 23.12
N SER A 204 2.05 5.00 22.45
CA SER A 204 2.72 6.25 22.08
C SER A 204 2.57 7.37 23.13
N ARG A 205 1.98 7.07 24.29
CA ARG A 205 1.68 8.07 25.32
C ARG A 205 2.93 8.81 25.81
N ASN A 206 4.03 8.10 25.99
CA ASN A 206 5.27 8.67 26.51
C ASN A 206 6.22 9.10 25.40
N ASP A 207 6.37 8.28 24.36
CA ASP A 207 7.22 8.57 23.21
C ASP A 207 6.59 8.04 21.92
N PRO A 208 6.26 8.90 20.95
CA PRO A 208 5.72 8.49 19.66
C PRO A 208 6.64 7.55 18.86
N ARG A 209 7.96 7.61 19.11
CA ARG A 209 8.94 6.71 18.44
C ARG A 209 8.69 5.25 18.76
N VAL A 210 8.23 4.94 19.97
CA VAL A 210 7.91 3.57 20.39
C VAL A 210 6.76 3.02 19.53
N GLY A 211 5.72 3.83 19.30
CA GLY A 211 4.61 3.46 18.42
C GLY A 211 5.09 3.20 16.99
N LEU A 212 5.93 4.10 16.44
CA LEU A 212 6.53 3.90 15.12
C LEU A 212 7.35 2.62 15.03
N ALA A 213 8.22 2.37 16.01
CA ALA A 213 9.06 1.18 16.03
C ALA A 213 8.24 -0.11 16.09
N ILE A 214 7.25 -0.17 16.98
CA ILE A 214 6.34 -1.34 17.10
C ILE A 214 5.55 -1.52 15.80
N GLY A 215 5.06 -0.43 15.21
CA GLY A 215 4.26 -0.49 13.99
C GLY A 215 5.05 -0.98 12.77
N PHE A 216 6.24 -0.43 12.52
CA PHE A 216 7.10 -0.91 11.43
C PHE A 216 7.63 -2.33 11.68
N LEU A 217 7.97 -2.66 12.92
CA LEU A 217 8.40 -4.00 13.31
C LEU A 217 7.28 -5.03 13.08
N ALA A 218 6.05 -4.74 13.47
CA ALA A 218 4.91 -5.62 13.25
C ALA A 218 4.66 -5.86 11.75
N GLN A 219 4.76 -4.82 10.92
CA GLN A 219 4.65 -4.95 9.47
C GLN A 219 5.79 -5.79 8.88
N ALA A 220 7.04 -5.55 9.33
CA ALA A 220 8.21 -6.33 8.89
C ALA A 220 8.09 -7.81 9.27
N ILE A 221 7.72 -8.10 10.53
CA ILE A 221 7.54 -9.48 11.02
C ILE A 221 6.39 -10.18 10.27
N SER A 222 5.27 -9.48 10.01
CA SER A 222 4.18 -10.04 9.22
C SER A 222 4.65 -10.49 7.84
N CYS A 223 5.37 -9.61 7.13
CA CYS A 223 5.92 -9.94 5.80
C CYS A 223 6.98 -11.06 5.89
N TRP A 224 7.79 -11.08 6.95
CA TRP A 224 8.73 -12.15 7.20
C TRP A 224 8.05 -13.50 7.43
N ILE A 225 6.95 -13.55 8.19
CA ILE A 225 6.14 -14.76 8.39
C ILE A 225 5.62 -15.29 7.04
N LEU A 226 5.09 -14.40 6.19
CA LEU A 226 4.59 -14.76 4.86
C LEU A 226 5.69 -15.25 3.92
N ALA A 227 6.88 -14.67 4.00
CA ALA A 227 8.04 -15.11 3.24
C ALA A 227 8.54 -16.52 3.65
N ASN A 228 8.09 -17.05 4.79
CA ASN A 228 8.41 -18.39 5.24
C ASN A 228 7.23 -19.37 5.08
N PHE A 229 6.16 -18.96 4.39
CA PHE A 229 5.09 -19.89 4.02
C PHE A 229 5.49 -20.74 2.83
N ASP A 230 4.88 -21.92 2.79
CA ASP A 230 4.92 -22.81 1.63
C ASP A 230 3.55 -22.82 0.91
N ILE A 231 3.47 -23.60 -0.16
CA ILE A 231 2.25 -23.74 -0.93
C ILE A 231 1.08 -24.35 -0.14
N ASN A 232 1.37 -25.02 1.00
CA ASN A 232 0.37 -25.63 1.88
C ASN A 232 -0.10 -24.70 3.00
N MET A 233 0.20 -23.39 2.88
CA MET A 233 -0.22 -22.38 3.86
C MET A 233 -1.70 -22.53 4.25
N THR A 234 -1.97 -22.40 5.56
CA THR A 234 -3.33 -22.49 6.11
C THR A 234 -4.01 -21.13 6.09
N THR A 235 -5.34 -21.12 5.94
CA THR A 235 -6.15 -19.88 6.04
C THR A 235 -5.94 -19.18 7.38
N TYR A 236 -5.77 -19.94 8.46
CA TYR A 236 -5.48 -19.39 9.79
C TYR A 236 -4.12 -18.67 9.83
N GLY A 237 -3.07 -19.25 9.27
CA GLY A 237 -1.75 -18.64 9.20
C GLY A 237 -1.76 -17.32 8.42
N VAL A 238 -2.44 -17.30 7.25
CA VAL A 238 -2.61 -16.10 6.44
C VAL A 238 -3.43 -15.03 7.16
N ALA A 239 -4.54 -15.40 7.82
CA ALA A 239 -5.37 -14.47 8.58
C ALA A 239 -4.58 -13.82 9.72
N TRP A 240 -3.78 -14.60 10.46
CA TRP A 240 -2.95 -14.10 11.53
C TRP A 240 -1.86 -13.16 11.04
N ALA A 241 -1.15 -13.51 9.97
CA ALA A 241 -0.15 -12.64 9.36
C ALA A 241 -0.79 -11.34 8.84
N SER A 242 -1.96 -11.43 8.20
CA SER A 242 -2.73 -10.26 7.75
C SER A 242 -3.16 -9.37 8.92
N ALA A 243 -3.63 -9.95 10.03
CA ALA A 243 -4.01 -9.21 11.24
C ALA A 243 -2.81 -8.48 11.86
N LEU A 244 -1.65 -9.14 11.94
CA LEU A 244 -0.41 -8.55 12.46
C LEU A 244 0.06 -7.39 11.56
N GLN A 245 -0.05 -7.54 10.24
CA GLN A 245 0.29 -6.48 9.29
C GLN A 245 -0.65 -5.28 9.46
N GLY A 246 -1.96 -5.53 9.59
CA GLY A 246 -2.95 -4.49 9.88
C GLY A 246 -2.69 -3.78 11.21
N PHE A 247 -2.37 -4.52 12.27
CA PHE A 247 -1.99 -3.97 13.56
C PHE A 247 -0.81 -2.99 13.43
N GLY A 248 0.24 -3.39 12.70
CA GLY A 248 1.37 -2.51 12.40
C GLY A 248 0.96 -1.22 11.69
N VAL A 249 0.06 -1.32 10.70
CA VAL A 249 -0.50 -0.16 9.97
C VAL A 249 -1.23 0.79 10.92
N GLY A 250 -2.10 0.26 11.79
CA GLY A 250 -2.88 1.05 12.75
C GLY A 250 -2.00 1.77 13.76
N VAL A 251 -0.99 1.09 14.31
CA VAL A 251 -0.07 1.67 15.30
C VAL A 251 0.83 2.74 14.67
N THR A 252 1.21 2.61 13.39
CA THR A 252 2.17 3.53 12.75
C THR A 252 1.57 4.90 12.43
N TRP A 253 0.33 4.97 11.97
CA TRP A 253 -0.22 6.19 11.35
C TRP A 253 -0.25 7.41 12.25
N VAL A 254 -0.78 7.26 13.47
CA VAL A 254 -0.95 8.40 14.40
C VAL A 254 0.39 8.99 14.85
N PRO A 255 1.35 8.20 15.38
CA PRO A 255 2.63 8.78 15.81
C PRO A 255 3.43 9.34 14.64
N LEU A 256 3.30 8.77 13.43
CA LEU A 256 3.96 9.26 12.23
C LEU A 256 3.51 10.68 11.88
N THR A 257 2.20 10.91 11.86
CA THR A 257 1.63 12.24 11.59
C THR A 257 1.98 13.24 12.68
N VAL A 258 1.86 12.87 13.96
CA VAL A 258 2.20 13.72 15.10
C VAL A 258 3.67 14.16 15.05
N MET A 259 4.59 13.23 14.75
CA MET A 259 6.02 13.53 14.68
C MET A 259 6.37 14.40 13.46
N MET A 260 5.80 14.11 12.31
CA MET A 260 6.04 14.88 11.08
C MET A 260 5.65 16.34 11.23
N PHE A 261 4.54 16.63 11.93
CA PHE A 261 4.03 17.98 12.09
C PHE A 261 4.44 18.67 13.41
N SER A 262 5.28 18.04 14.23
CA SER A 262 5.63 18.53 15.57
C SER A 262 6.25 19.93 15.62
N ASN A 263 6.97 20.33 14.56
CA ASN A 263 7.68 21.61 14.47
C ASN A 263 7.08 22.56 13.42
N ILE A 264 6.05 22.11 12.69
CA ILE A 264 5.47 22.87 11.57
C ILE A 264 4.48 23.90 12.09
N ASP A 265 4.58 25.13 11.57
CA ASP A 265 3.60 26.18 11.83
C ASP A 265 2.20 25.72 11.37
N PRO A 266 1.15 25.90 12.20
CA PRO A 266 -0.22 25.54 11.89
C PRO A 266 -0.72 26.02 10.53
N LYS A 267 -0.23 27.14 10.06
CA LYS A 267 -0.54 27.71 8.74
C LYS A 267 -0.18 26.77 7.59
N TYR A 268 0.89 25.97 7.73
CA TYR A 268 1.40 25.08 6.68
C TYR A 268 0.95 23.62 6.84
N ILE A 269 0.16 23.29 7.88
CA ILE A 269 -0.34 21.92 8.09
C ILE A 269 -1.19 21.41 6.93
N PRO A 270 -2.12 22.18 6.33
CA PRO A 270 -2.90 21.70 5.18
C PRO A 270 -2.03 21.31 3.99
N GLU A 271 -1.04 22.14 3.68
CA GLU A 271 -0.08 21.91 2.59
C GLU A 271 0.82 20.71 2.88
N GLY A 272 1.37 20.64 4.09
CA GLY A 272 2.17 19.51 4.53
C GLY A 272 1.40 18.19 4.52
N THR A 273 0.10 18.22 4.81
CA THR A 273 -0.78 17.04 4.73
C THR A 273 -0.99 16.59 3.29
N ALA A 274 -1.09 17.51 2.35
CA ALA A 274 -1.16 17.16 0.93
C ALA A 274 0.10 16.43 0.47
N VAL A 275 1.29 16.92 0.85
CA VAL A 275 2.59 16.28 0.58
C VAL A 275 2.65 14.88 1.22
N LEU A 276 2.18 14.74 2.46
CA LEU A 276 2.13 13.46 3.17
C LEU A 276 1.35 12.41 2.36
N HIS A 277 0.12 12.74 1.94
CA HIS A 277 -0.69 11.81 1.15
C HIS A 277 -0.10 11.53 -0.22
N LEU A 278 0.52 12.52 -0.85
CA LEU A 278 1.22 12.39 -2.12
C LEU A 278 2.37 11.39 -2.01
N LEU A 279 3.28 11.60 -1.06
CA LEU A 279 4.44 10.72 -0.84
C LEU A 279 4.02 9.28 -0.48
N ARG A 280 3.00 9.13 0.36
CA ARG A 280 2.43 7.82 0.66
C ARG A 280 1.95 7.09 -0.60
N ASN A 281 1.24 7.79 -1.48
CA ASN A 281 0.70 7.18 -2.70
C ASN A 281 1.80 6.89 -3.72
N ILE A 282 2.77 7.78 -3.91
CA ILE A 282 3.94 7.55 -4.77
C ILE A 282 4.73 6.33 -4.27
N GLY A 283 4.99 6.26 -2.96
CA GLY A 283 5.67 5.12 -2.35
C GLY A 283 4.95 3.81 -2.62
N SER A 284 3.61 3.78 -2.49
CA SER A 284 2.81 2.59 -2.78
C SER A 284 2.89 2.19 -4.25
N SER A 285 2.72 3.13 -5.18
CA SER A 285 2.75 2.86 -6.63
C SER A 285 4.09 2.28 -7.08
N ILE A 286 5.19 2.93 -6.71
CA ILE A 286 6.54 2.46 -7.04
C ILE A 286 6.76 1.05 -6.50
N TYR A 287 6.33 0.82 -5.26
CA TYR A 287 6.65 -0.45 -4.61
C TYR A 287 5.75 -1.60 -5.06
N ILE A 288 4.50 -1.34 -5.37
CA ILE A 288 3.61 -2.33 -6.01
C ILE A 288 4.21 -2.75 -7.35
N SER A 289 4.60 -1.81 -8.21
CA SER A 289 5.23 -2.13 -9.49
C SER A 289 6.53 -2.93 -9.32
N LEU A 290 7.40 -2.51 -8.38
CA LEU A 290 8.64 -3.21 -8.09
C LEU A 290 8.39 -4.65 -7.61
N THR A 291 7.48 -4.85 -6.66
CA THR A 291 7.18 -6.17 -6.10
C THR A 291 6.49 -7.09 -7.11
N VAL A 292 5.58 -6.58 -7.93
CA VAL A 292 4.98 -7.34 -9.04
C VAL A 292 6.04 -7.75 -10.05
N THR A 293 6.99 -6.86 -10.38
CA THR A 293 8.16 -7.20 -11.22
C THR A 293 8.98 -8.32 -10.62
N VAL A 294 9.25 -8.26 -9.31
CA VAL A 294 9.99 -9.32 -8.60
C VAL A 294 9.22 -10.64 -8.68
N VAL A 295 7.91 -10.65 -8.46
CA VAL A 295 7.09 -11.87 -8.59
C VAL A 295 7.20 -12.46 -10.00
N ILE A 296 6.95 -11.65 -11.03
CA ILE A 296 6.95 -12.12 -12.43
C ILE A 296 8.33 -12.65 -12.84
N ARG A 297 9.40 -11.87 -12.64
CA ARG A 297 10.76 -12.27 -13.04
C ARG A 297 11.26 -13.48 -12.26
N SER A 298 11.02 -13.50 -10.94
CA SER A 298 11.40 -14.63 -10.10
C SER A 298 10.62 -15.89 -10.48
N THR A 299 9.33 -15.80 -10.81
CA THR A 299 8.51 -16.92 -11.30
C THR A 299 9.10 -17.47 -12.61
N THR A 300 9.40 -16.60 -13.58
CA THR A 300 9.97 -17.02 -14.88
C THR A 300 11.33 -17.69 -14.70
N GLN A 301 12.21 -17.12 -13.90
CA GLN A 301 13.53 -17.68 -13.62
C GLN A 301 13.42 -19.05 -12.93
N ASN A 302 12.63 -19.14 -11.84
CA ASN A 302 12.48 -20.39 -11.12
C ASN A 302 11.73 -21.45 -11.94
N TYR A 303 10.80 -21.07 -12.82
CA TYR A 303 10.18 -22.00 -13.76
C TYR A 303 11.22 -22.63 -14.68
N MET A 304 12.12 -21.85 -15.26
CA MET A 304 13.21 -22.35 -16.10
C MET A 304 14.16 -23.28 -15.32
N GLU A 305 14.53 -22.88 -14.10
CA GLU A 305 15.42 -23.69 -13.26
C GLU A 305 14.77 -25.02 -12.84
N LEU A 306 13.52 -25.01 -12.40
CA LEU A 306 12.80 -26.20 -11.96
C LEU A 306 12.50 -27.14 -13.15
N SER A 307 12.19 -26.60 -14.33
CA SER A 307 11.92 -27.40 -15.53
C SER A 307 13.12 -28.23 -15.98
N ASN A 308 14.36 -27.80 -15.70
CA ASN A 308 15.57 -28.56 -16.01
C ASN A 308 15.66 -29.91 -15.27
N PHE A 309 14.96 -30.03 -14.10
CA PHE A 309 14.90 -31.29 -13.37
C PHE A 309 13.94 -32.32 -14.01
N ILE A 310 13.08 -31.87 -14.90
CA ILE A 310 12.16 -32.77 -15.66
C ILE A 310 12.83 -33.22 -16.94
N ASN A 311 13.61 -34.26 -16.82
CA ASN A 311 14.29 -34.86 -17.93
C ASN A 311 14.26 -36.40 -17.83
N PRO A 312 14.40 -37.13 -18.92
CA PRO A 312 14.32 -38.61 -18.94
C PRO A 312 15.38 -39.31 -18.11
N PHE A 313 16.46 -38.62 -17.74
CA PHE A 313 17.57 -39.16 -16.95
C PHE A 313 17.38 -38.97 -15.44
N ASN A 314 16.32 -38.30 -15.03
CA ASN A 314 16.03 -38.16 -13.61
C ASN A 314 15.38 -39.45 -13.11
N GLU A 315 16.11 -40.18 -12.25
CA GLU A 315 15.71 -41.46 -11.70
C GLU A 315 14.34 -41.44 -11.00
N ARG A 316 13.93 -40.27 -10.47
CA ARG A 316 12.63 -40.12 -9.79
C ARG A 316 11.44 -40.36 -10.75
N PHE A 317 11.61 -40.13 -12.05
CA PHE A 317 10.58 -40.37 -13.07
C PHE A 317 10.57 -41.82 -13.60
N SER A 318 11.58 -42.63 -13.25
CA SER A 318 11.61 -44.06 -13.63
C SER A 318 10.66 -44.94 -12.83
N PHE A 319 10.15 -44.46 -11.68
CA PHE A 319 9.22 -45.21 -10.83
C PHE A 319 7.77 -45.02 -11.31
N LYS A 320 7.36 -45.86 -12.27
CA LYS A 320 5.98 -45.88 -12.77
C LYS A 320 4.99 -46.13 -11.61
N GLY A 321 3.98 -45.29 -11.49
CA GLY A 321 2.95 -45.39 -10.46
C GLY A 321 3.16 -44.54 -9.20
N LEU A 322 4.35 -43.98 -8.92
CA LEU A 322 4.58 -43.04 -7.87
C LEU A 322 4.19 -41.60 -8.25
N ILE A 323 4.19 -41.29 -9.54
CA ILE A 323 4.03 -39.94 -10.08
C ILE A 323 2.55 -39.63 -10.38
N GLY A 324 1.69 -40.68 -10.42
CA GLY A 324 0.24 -40.53 -10.63
C GLY A 324 -0.11 -39.77 -11.90
N PHE A 325 -0.78 -38.64 -11.77
CA PHE A 325 -1.20 -37.80 -12.88
C PHE A 325 -0.04 -37.05 -13.60
N TRP A 326 1.18 -37.09 -13.09
CA TRP A 326 2.35 -36.39 -13.59
C TRP A 326 3.28 -37.26 -14.42
N GLU A 327 2.72 -38.21 -15.14
CA GLU A 327 3.50 -39.13 -15.99
C GLU A 327 4.10 -38.41 -17.20
N PRO A 328 5.45 -38.25 -17.31
CA PRO A 328 6.07 -37.45 -18.35
C PRO A 328 5.96 -38.04 -19.75
N GLU A 329 5.56 -39.31 -19.86
CA GLU A 329 5.34 -39.99 -21.14
C GLU A 329 3.99 -39.60 -21.78
N THR A 330 3.07 -39.00 -21.05
CA THR A 330 1.74 -38.57 -21.52
C THR A 330 1.65 -37.05 -21.66
N PHE A 331 0.92 -36.57 -22.67
CA PHE A 331 0.70 -35.13 -22.84
C PHE A 331 -0.01 -34.50 -21.67
N SER A 332 -1.00 -35.17 -21.08
CA SER A 332 -1.72 -34.72 -19.88
C SER A 332 -0.81 -34.65 -18.64
N GLY A 333 0.10 -35.63 -18.52
CA GLY A 333 1.08 -35.63 -17.42
C GLY A 333 2.10 -34.52 -17.55
N LEU A 334 2.59 -34.22 -18.74
CA LEU A 334 3.47 -33.07 -18.98
C LEU A 334 2.78 -31.75 -18.72
N MET A 335 1.51 -31.59 -19.08
CA MET A 335 0.75 -30.40 -18.75
C MET A 335 0.56 -30.26 -17.25
N GLY A 336 0.26 -31.36 -16.55
CA GLY A 336 0.15 -31.35 -15.08
C GLY A 336 1.45 -30.99 -14.40
N LEU A 337 2.58 -31.51 -14.85
CA LEU A 337 3.92 -31.15 -14.35
C LEU A 337 4.25 -29.69 -14.62
N SER A 338 3.99 -29.20 -15.83
CA SER A 338 4.20 -27.79 -16.17
C SER A 338 3.41 -26.85 -15.26
N GLY A 339 2.12 -27.15 -15.02
CA GLY A 339 1.27 -26.36 -14.11
C GLY A 339 1.75 -26.40 -12.66
N GLU A 340 2.24 -27.55 -12.17
CA GLU A 340 2.78 -27.63 -10.81
C GLU A 340 4.11 -26.88 -10.69
N ILE A 341 4.98 -26.94 -11.68
CA ILE A 341 6.22 -26.14 -11.71
C ILE A 341 5.90 -24.65 -11.69
N GLU A 342 4.96 -24.22 -12.53
CA GLU A 342 4.53 -22.83 -12.57
C GLU A 342 4.02 -22.39 -11.20
N ARG A 343 3.20 -23.20 -10.55
CA ARG A 343 2.66 -22.93 -9.22
C ARG A 343 3.75 -22.82 -8.15
N GLN A 344 4.75 -23.72 -8.16
CA GLN A 344 5.90 -23.69 -7.24
C GLN A 344 6.81 -22.49 -7.53
N ALA A 345 7.10 -22.21 -8.79
CA ALA A 345 7.89 -21.06 -9.19
C ALA A 345 7.22 -19.73 -8.80
N ALA A 346 5.89 -19.64 -8.97
CA ALA A 346 5.13 -18.47 -8.53
C ALA A 346 5.17 -18.31 -7.02
N MET A 347 5.09 -19.41 -6.24
CA MET A 347 5.25 -19.34 -4.78
C MET A 347 6.61 -18.74 -4.39
N ILE A 348 7.70 -19.15 -5.04
CA ILE A 348 9.03 -18.57 -4.81
C ILE A 348 9.04 -17.06 -5.16
N GLY A 349 8.35 -16.67 -6.24
CA GLY A 349 8.18 -15.28 -6.62
C GLY A 349 7.52 -14.44 -5.53
N TYR A 350 6.42 -14.92 -4.96
CA TYR A 350 5.73 -14.26 -3.85
C TYR A 350 6.59 -14.21 -2.58
N ILE A 351 7.30 -15.29 -2.24
CA ILE A 351 8.25 -15.34 -1.12
C ILE A 351 9.29 -14.23 -1.26
N ASN A 352 9.91 -14.09 -2.44
CA ASN A 352 10.92 -13.06 -2.68
C ASN A 352 10.34 -11.64 -2.56
N ALA A 353 9.10 -11.41 -3.00
CA ALA A 353 8.43 -10.14 -2.82
C ALA A 353 8.15 -9.84 -1.33
N PHE A 354 7.75 -10.84 -0.54
CA PHE A 354 7.54 -10.65 0.90
C PHE A 354 8.86 -10.48 1.67
N TYR A 355 9.97 -11.10 1.26
CA TYR A 355 11.29 -10.82 1.82
C TYR A 355 11.71 -9.37 1.56
N LEU A 356 11.46 -8.85 0.36
CA LEU A 356 11.74 -7.45 0.02
C LEU A 356 10.91 -6.49 0.91
N LEU A 357 9.62 -6.79 1.12
CA LEU A 357 8.76 -6.03 2.04
C LEU A 357 9.27 -6.09 3.48
N ALA A 358 9.64 -7.25 3.97
CA ALA A 358 10.19 -7.42 5.32
C ALA A 358 11.48 -6.59 5.50
N LEU A 359 12.39 -6.67 4.52
CA LEU A 359 13.64 -5.89 4.52
C LEU A 359 13.37 -4.39 4.58
N THR A 360 12.41 -3.89 3.78
CA THR A 360 12.01 -2.49 3.79
C THR A 360 11.47 -2.05 5.16
N GLY A 361 10.68 -2.90 5.81
CA GLY A 361 10.20 -2.64 7.17
C GLY A 361 11.32 -2.58 8.20
N PHE A 362 12.30 -3.46 8.11
CA PHE A 362 13.49 -3.42 8.98
C PHE A 362 14.38 -2.20 8.72
N ILE A 363 14.52 -1.76 7.45
CA ILE A 363 15.28 -0.54 7.10
C ILE A 363 14.60 0.72 7.65
N ALA A 364 13.28 0.74 7.82
CA ALA A 364 12.59 1.87 8.42
C ALA A 364 12.92 2.07 9.90
N LEU A 365 13.29 1.01 10.65
CA LEU A 365 13.54 1.09 12.10
C LEU A 365 14.69 2.02 12.48
N PRO A 366 15.89 1.94 11.87
CA PRO A 366 16.98 2.86 12.19
C PRO A 366 16.63 4.33 11.95
N LEU A 367 15.80 4.63 10.93
CA LEU A 367 15.41 6.01 10.62
C LEU A 367 14.61 6.68 11.74
N ILE A 368 13.88 5.89 12.53
CA ILE A 368 13.08 6.39 13.65
C ILE A 368 13.95 7.02 14.73
N PHE A 369 15.17 6.52 14.95
CA PHE A 369 16.09 7.06 15.95
C PHE A 369 16.61 8.46 15.61
N PHE A 370 16.61 8.83 14.33
CA PHE A 370 17.07 10.14 13.86
C PHE A 370 16.02 11.24 14.01
N VAL A 371 14.76 10.92 14.31
CA VAL A 371 13.69 11.90 14.51
C VAL A 371 13.84 12.54 15.90
N ASP A 372 13.73 13.86 16.02
CA ASP A 372 13.85 14.57 17.29
C ASP A 372 12.57 14.50 18.11
N ASN A 373 12.67 14.12 19.40
CA ASN A 373 11.56 14.18 20.36
C ASN A 373 11.65 15.45 21.19
N LYS A 374 10.68 16.37 21.09
CA LYS A 374 10.66 17.65 21.82
C LYS A 374 10.62 17.49 23.36
N LYS A 375 10.15 16.34 23.88
CA LYS A 375 10.06 16.11 25.33
C LYS A 375 11.41 16.09 26.06
N ASN A 376 12.52 15.90 25.36
CA ASN A 376 13.86 15.88 25.95
C ASN A 376 14.54 17.27 26.00
N ARG A 377 13.85 18.36 25.64
CA ARG A 377 14.41 19.72 25.63
C ARG A 377 13.80 20.64 26.70
N THR A 378 12.93 20.15 27.56
CA THR A 378 12.48 20.79 28.80
C THR A 378 12.93 19.97 29.98
#